data_d1102c4b0117c4380ea3b0c8aa501c7e
#
_entry.id   d1102c4b0117c4380ea3b0c8aa501c7e
#
_cell.length_a   1.000
_cell.length_b   1.000
_cell.length_c   1.000
_cell.angle_alpha   90.00
_cell.angle_beta   90.00
_cell.angle_gamma   90.00
#
_symmetry.space_group_name_H-M   'P 1'
#
loop_
_entity.id
_entity.type
_entity.pdbx_description
1 polymer ?
#
loop_
_entity_poly.entity_id
_entity_poly.type
_entity_poly.pdbx_seq_one_letter_code
_entity_poly.pdbx_strand_id
1 'polypeptide(L)'
;MREILIIGAGRSASSLIKYLLDKSEAENLSITIADQSMQAAQKFTDGHINARPILLDVFNEKDRRAAVQNADLVISMLPARFHIEVARDCIEFGKHMVTASYVSDQMLSLDSKAKAKGLVFMNEIGLDPGIDHMSAMQVIDRIKDGGGKMLLFESFTGGLVAPESDDNLWHYKFTWNPRNVVVAGQGGAAEFIQEGTYKYIPYHRLFRRTEFLDIEGYGRFEAYANRNSLKYRHAYGLDDVLTLYRGTIRRVGYSRAWNMFVQLGMTDDSYHLQNTENMTYREFVNCFLPYSPTDSVELKMRHNLKIDQDDVMWDKLMELDLFNDTKTIGIENATPAQALQKILMDKWTLDEDDKDMIVMYHKFGYELEGKRKQIDSHMVILGEDRIETAMAKTVGLPVAIAALKILNEEITTPGVQIPIAKEVYEPILKELEDYGIVFKEHFTDYLGYNPNNVEG
;
A
#
# COMPACT_ATOMS: atom_id res chain seq x y z
N MET A 1 1.37 28.87 18.72
CA MET A 1 1.89 27.99 17.66
C MET A 1 1.46 26.59 18.04
N ARG A 2 0.73 25.89 17.14
CA ARG A 2 0.28 24.51 17.38
C ARG A 2 1.40 23.55 17.01
N GLU A 3 1.61 22.52 17.81
CA GLU A 3 2.71 21.55 17.64
C GLU A 3 2.21 20.27 16.99
N ILE A 4 2.77 19.90 15.83
CA ILE A 4 2.57 18.61 15.20
C ILE A 4 3.82 17.75 15.42
N LEU A 5 3.64 16.58 16.03
CA LEU A 5 4.68 15.57 16.15
C LEU A 5 4.52 14.52 15.04
N ILE A 6 5.53 14.40 14.18
CA ILE A 6 5.64 13.34 13.17
C ILE A 6 6.62 12.29 13.69
N ILE A 7 6.18 11.04 13.84
CA ILE A 7 7.03 9.91 14.26
C ILE A 7 7.25 9.00 13.06
N GLY A 8 8.48 8.97 12.56
CA GLY A 8 8.91 8.24 11.37
C GLY A 8 9.14 9.16 10.19
N ALA A 9 10.41 9.32 9.79
CA ALA A 9 10.88 10.11 8.65
C ALA A 9 11.32 9.21 7.48
N GLY A 10 10.52 8.17 7.19
CA GLY A 10 10.76 7.22 6.11
C GLY A 10 10.44 7.75 4.71
N ARG A 11 10.58 6.87 3.70
CA ARG A 11 10.37 7.22 2.28
C ARG A 11 9.03 7.89 1.97
N SER A 12 7.96 7.46 2.63
CA SER A 12 6.60 8.00 2.39
C SER A 12 6.29 9.28 3.18
N ALA A 13 7.25 9.83 3.93
CA ALA A 13 7.03 11.03 4.75
C ALA A 13 7.49 12.33 4.07
N SER A 14 8.21 12.27 2.93
CA SER A 14 8.74 13.46 2.26
C SER A 14 7.66 14.48 1.92
N SER A 15 6.67 14.07 1.14
CA SER A 15 5.58 14.96 0.69
C SER A 15 4.69 15.43 1.85
N LEU A 16 4.48 14.58 2.89
CA LEU A 16 3.78 14.96 4.11
C LEU A 16 4.49 16.09 4.85
N ILE A 17 5.80 15.92 5.07
CA ILE A 17 6.61 16.91 5.81
C ILE A 17 6.67 18.21 5.02
N LYS A 18 6.97 18.16 3.72
CA LYS A 18 7.01 19.32 2.83
C LYS A 18 5.69 20.10 2.87
N TYR A 19 4.56 19.41 2.70
CA TYR A 19 3.23 20.05 2.76
C TYR A 19 3.01 20.79 4.07
N LEU A 20 3.32 20.17 5.22
CA LEU A 20 3.12 20.80 6.53
C LEU A 20 4.09 21.98 6.76
N LEU A 21 5.31 21.88 6.27
CA LEU A 21 6.28 22.99 6.35
C LEU A 21 5.86 24.17 5.48
N ASP A 22 5.41 23.93 4.24
CA ASP A 22 4.89 24.96 3.33
C ASP A 22 3.69 25.70 3.92
N LYS A 23 2.84 25.02 4.70
CA LYS A 23 1.68 25.60 5.37
C LYS A 23 2.01 26.19 6.77
N SER A 24 3.19 25.93 7.31
CA SER A 24 3.50 26.17 8.73
C SER A 24 3.39 27.62 9.17
N GLU A 25 3.76 28.58 8.32
CA GLU A 25 3.64 30.00 8.65
C GLU A 25 2.16 30.44 8.65
N ALA A 26 1.43 30.13 7.58
CA ALA A 26 0.00 30.51 7.44
C ALA A 26 -0.88 29.88 8.53
N GLU A 27 -0.58 28.65 8.91
CA GLU A 27 -1.33 27.84 9.89
C GLU A 27 -0.77 27.98 11.33
N ASN A 28 0.27 28.78 11.52
CA ASN A 28 0.93 28.97 12.83
C ASN A 28 1.33 27.65 13.49
N LEU A 29 2.09 26.81 12.75
CA LEU A 29 2.53 25.46 13.14
C LEU A 29 4.01 25.43 13.52
N SER A 30 4.32 24.57 14.48
CA SER A 30 5.65 24.02 14.78
C SER A 30 5.61 22.51 14.49
N ILE A 31 6.63 22.00 13.82
CA ILE A 31 6.66 20.62 13.37
C ILE A 31 7.88 19.91 13.93
N THR A 32 7.64 18.98 14.84
CA THR A 32 8.70 18.11 15.37
C THR A 32 8.74 16.82 14.56
N ILE A 33 9.90 16.53 13.97
CA ILE A 33 10.14 15.31 13.17
C ILE A 33 11.01 14.37 14.01
N ALA A 34 10.45 13.25 14.39
CA ALA A 34 11.06 12.24 15.26
C ALA A 34 11.39 10.96 14.47
N ASP A 35 12.62 10.50 14.55
CA ASP A 35 13.04 9.21 13.97
C ASP A 35 14.14 8.58 14.83
N GLN A 36 14.32 7.25 14.72
CA GLN A 36 15.44 6.54 15.35
C GLN A 36 16.80 6.92 14.72
N SER A 37 16.81 7.55 13.56
CA SER A 37 17.96 8.12 12.88
C SER A 37 17.85 9.64 12.86
N MET A 38 18.75 10.32 13.57
CA MET A 38 18.81 11.78 13.53
C MET A 38 19.03 12.29 12.09
N GLN A 39 19.80 11.57 11.28
CA GLN A 39 20.03 11.92 9.88
C GLN A 39 18.73 11.87 9.07
N ALA A 40 17.86 10.87 9.32
CA ALA A 40 16.56 10.77 8.65
C ALA A 40 15.65 11.94 9.05
N ALA A 41 15.59 12.28 10.35
CA ALA A 41 14.81 13.40 10.83
C ALA A 41 15.31 14.75 10.26
N GLN A 42 16.64 14.95 10.19
CA GLN A 42 17.24 16.18 9.67
C GLN A 42 17.07 16.35 8.17
N LYS A 43 17.05 15.25 7.40
CA LYS A 43 16.95 15.28 5.92
C LYS A 43 15.81 16.16 5.42
N PHE A 44 14.69 16.20 6.13
CA PHE A 44 13.48 16.90 5.70
C PHE A 44 13.27 18.23 6.41
N THR A 45 14.13 18.60 7.36
CA THR A 45 14.01 19.90 8.06
C THR A 45 14.69 21.02 7.32
N ASP A 46 15.81 20.73 6.66
CA ASP A 46 16.64 21.61 5.81
C ASP A 46 16.80 23.06 6.34
N GLY A 47 16.93 23.18 7.69
CA GLY A 47 17.05 24.47 8.37
C GLY A 47 15.75 25.30 8.45
N HIS A 48 14.60 24.71 8.13
CA HIS A 48 13.31 25.40 8.20
C HIS A 48 13.00 25.86 9.62
N ILE A 49 12.66 27.14 9.78
CA ILE A 49 12.51 27.80 11.12
C ILE A 49 11.42 27.14 12.00
N ASN A 50 10.39 26.58 11.37
CA ASN A 50 9.28 25.92 12.05
C ASN A 50 9.45 24.40 12.17
N ALA A 51 10.64 23.84 11.78
CA ALA A 51 10.93 22.42 11.85
C ALA A 51 11.95 22.10 12.94
N ARG A 52 11.73 21.04 13.70
CA ARG A 52 12.64 20.57 14.74
C ARG A 52 12.88 19.07 14.60
N PRO A 53 14.07 18.60 14.22
CA PRO A 53 14.41 17.20 14.23
C PRO A 53 14.72 16.71 15.65
N ILE A 54 14.23 15.54 16.03
CA ILE A 54 14.60 14.88 17.27
C ILE A 54 14.95 13.41 17.05
N LEU A 55 15.93 12.91 17.81
CA LEU A 55 16.20 11.48 17.91
C LEU A 55 15.19 10.85 18.85
N LEU A 56 14.44 9.86 18.37
CA LEU A 56 13.43 9.16 19.15
C LEU A 56 13.43 7.66 18.87
N ASP A 57 13.78 6.87 19.87
CA ASP A 57 13.46 5.45 19.86
C ASP A 57 12.05 5.28 20.44
N VAL A 58 11.13 4.80 19.59
CA VAL A 58 9.72 4.59 19.99
C VAL A 58 9.56 3.57 21.13
N PHE A 59 10.55 2.71 21.36
CA PHE A 59 10.57 1.78 22.50
C PHE A 59 11.01 2.43 23.81
N ASN A 60 11.68 3.57 23.75
CA ASN A 60 11.95 4.36 24.96
C ASN A 60 10.67 5.07 25.39
N GLU A 61 9.94 4.45 26.31
CA GLU A 61 8.66 4.95 26.79
C GLU A 61 8.75 6.40 27.33
N LYS A 62 9.81 6.70 28.10
CA LYS A 62 9.98 8.03 28.69
C LYS A 62 10.06 9.12 27.62
N ASP A 63 10.89 8.92 26.61
CA ASP A 63 11.13 9.92 25.57
C ASP A 63 9.92 10.01 24.62
N ARG A 64 9.30 8.87 24.28
CA ARG A 64 8.07 8.83 23.48
C ARG A 64 6.95 9.59 24.18
N ARG A 65 6.70 9.33 25.45
CA ARG A 65 5.66 10.00 26.23
C ARG A 65 5.91 11.50 26.32
N ALA A 66 7.15 11.92 26.55
CA ALA A 66 7.51 13.33 26.61
C ALA A 66 7.26 14.03 25.25
N ALA A 67 7.59 13.38 24.15
CA ALA A 67 7.33 13.92 22.81
C ALA A 67 5.83 14.04 22.53
N VAL A 68 5.03 13.00 22.80
CA VAL A 68 3.57 13.02 22.62
C VAL A 68 2.89 14.06 23.52
N GLN A 69 3.32 14.20 24.77
CA GLN A 69 2.73 15.16 25.71
C GLN A 69 2.83 16.61 25.23
N ASN A 70 3.93 16.95 24.54
CA ASN A 70 4.20 18.30 24.04
C ASN A 70 3.50 18.63 22.71
N ALA A 71 2.94 17.65 22.01
CA ALA A 71 2.24 17.84 20.76
C ALA A 71 0.77 18.22 20.95
N ASP A 72 0.17 18.85 19.97
CA ASP A 72 -1.28 19.02 19.84
C ASP A 72 -1.91 17.89 19.02
N LEU A 73 -1.18 17.40 18.01
CA LEU A 73 -1.55 16.28 17.17
C LEU A 73 -0.32 15.43 16.86
N VAL A 74 -0.50 14.12 16.80
CA VAL A 74 0.56 13.15 16.45
C VAL A 74 0.27 12.48 15.13
N ILE A 75 1.23 12.53 14.21
CA ILE A 75 1.22 11.75 12.97
C ILE A 75 2.18 10.58 13.13
N SER A 76 1.66 9.36 13.03
CA SER A 76 2.47 8.15 13.15
C SER A 76 2.68 7.49 11.80
N MET A 77 3.93 7.56 11.30
CA MET A 77 4.41 6.93 10.05
C MET A 77 5.29 5.72 10.33
N LEU A 78 5.10 5.10 11.47
CA LEU A 78 5.82 3.92 11.94
C LEU A 78 5.32 2.62 11.25
N PRO A 79 6.08 1.51 11.34
CA PRO A 79 5.53 0.18 11.05
C PRO A 79 4.31 -0.13 11.94
N ALA A 80 3.31 -0.81 11.36
CA ALA A 80 1.97 -1.00 11.94
C ALA A 80 1.95 -1.46 13.41
N ARG A 81 2.89 -2.33 13.81
CA ARG A 81 2.97 -2.87 15.18
C ARG A 81 3.27 -1.84 16.27
N PHE A 82 3.76 -0.66 15.90
CA PHE A 82 4.17 0.37 16.87
C PHE A 82 3.12 1.47 17.11
N HIS A 83 2.13 1.57 16.24
CA HIS A 83 1.10 2.61 16.38
C HIS A 83 0.36 2.54 17.70
N ILE A 84 0.16 1.33 18.24
CA ILE A 84 -0.63 1.13 19.45
C ILE A 84 -0.01 1.80 20.67
N GLU A 85 1.32 1.81 20.80
CA GLU A 85 2.00 2.45 21.92
C GLU A 85 1.86 3.97 21.86
N VAL A 86 2.01 4.54 20.65
CA VAL A 86 1.77 5.97 20.41
C VAL A 86 0.31 6.33 20.69
N ALA A 87 -0.64 5.50 20.24
CA ALA A 87 -2.07 5.71 20.47
C ALA A 87 -2.46 5.71 21.94
N ARG A 88 -1.85 4.84 22.76
CA ARG A 88 -2.06 4.83 24.23
C ARG A 88 -1.58 6.11 24.87
N ASP A 89 -0.40 6.60 24.48
CA ASP A 89 0.11 7.88 24.97
C ASP A 89 -0.78 9.04 24.53
N CYS A 90 -1.26 9.05 23.27
CA CYS A 90 -2.22 10.04 22.79
C CYS A 90 -3.53 10.05 23.59
N ILE A 91 -4.08 8.89 23.94
CA ILE A 91 -5.25 8.77 24.81
C ILE A 91 -4.96 9.39 26.17
N GLU A 92 -3.81 9.05 26.77
CA GLU A 92 -3.47 9.52 28.10
C GLU A 92 -3.33 11.04 28.15
N PHE A 93 -2.61 11.62 27.21
CA PHE A 93 -2.32 13.06 27.14
C PHE A 93 -3.39 13.89 26.41
N GLY A 94 -4.46 13.25 25.89
CA GLY A 94 -5.54 13.95 25.21
C GLY A 94 -5.12 14.54 23.85
N LYS A 95 -4.42 13.76 23.03
CA LYS A 95 -3.91 14.18 21.71
C LYS A 95 -4.64 13.46 20.59
N HIS A 96 -4.90 14.17 19.48
CA HIS A 96 -5.36 13.54 18.24
C HIS A 96 -4.25 12.71 17.60
N MET A 97 -4.63 11.70 16.80
CA MET A 97 -3.67 10.86 16.10
C MET A 97 -4.09 10.61 14.64
N VAL A 98 -3.13 10.65 13.73
CA VAL A 98 -3.34 10.34 12.31
C VAL A 98 -2.30 9.32 11.84
N THR A 99 -2.74 8.34 11.03
CA THR A 99 -1.84 7.35 10.42
C THR A 99 -2.41 6.81 9.11
N ALA A 100 -1.53 6.49 8.15
CA ALA A 100 -1.88 5.81 6.91
C ALA A 100 -2.16 4.30 7.07
N SER A 101 -1.84 3.72 8.23
CA SER A 101 -1.89 2.27 8.43
C SER A 101 -3.30 1.75 8.70
N TYR A 102 -3.51 0.48 8.35
CA TYR A 102 -4.75 -0.25 8.63
C TYR A 102 -5.10 -0.24 10.13
N VAL A 103 -6.40 -0.12 10.43
CA VAL A 103 -6.92 -0.30 11.79
C VAL A 103 -6.67 -1.73 12.27
N SER A 104 -5.94 -1.87 13.38
CA SER A 104 -5.78 -3.13 14.09
C SER A 104 -6.85 -3.32 15.16
N ASP A 105 -7.09 -4.56 15.60
CA ASP A 105 -8.03 -4.85 16.70
C ASP A 105 -7.62 -4.12 17.98
N GLN A 106 -6.31 -3.98 18.24
CA GLN A 106 -5.79 -3.22 19.37
C GLN A 106 -6.12 -1.73 19.25
N MET A 107 -5.98 -1.14 18.05
CA MET A 107 -6.37 0.25 17.79
C MET A 107 -7.88 0.42 18.01
N LEU A 108 -8.69 -0.47 17.43
CA LEU A 108 -10.14 -0.44 17.57
C LEU A 108 -10.59 -0.54 19.04
N SER A 109 -9.85 -1.28 19.88
CA SER A 109 -10.13 -1.37 21.33
C SER A 109 -10.01 -0.04 22.08
N LEU A 110 -9.36 0.97 21.48
CA LEU A 110 -9.24 2.32 22.04
C LEU A 110 -10.40 3.25 21.66
N ASP A 111 -11.29 2.85 20.76
CA ASP A 111 -12.36 3.68 20.22
C ASP A 111 -13.22 4.35 21.29
N SER A 112 -13.71 3.57 22.26
CA SER A 112 -14.54 4.11 23.36
C SER A 112 -13.79 5.15 24.23
N LYS A 113 -12.47 4.96 24.42
CA LYS A 113 -11.65 5.89 25.18
C LYS A 113 -11.38 7.17 24.40
N ALA A 114 -11.14 7.06 23.10
CA ALA A 114 -10.98 8.21 22.21
C ALA A 114 -12.26 9.04 22.16
N LYS A 115 -13.42 8.39 21.98
CA LYS A 115 -14.75 9.04 22.01
C LYS A 115 -15.01 9.76 23.33
N ALA A 116 -14.74 9.12 24.46
CA ALA A 116 -14.95 9.71 25.79
C ALA A 116 -14.12 10.98 26.05
N LYS A 117 -12.99 11.11 25.34
CA LYS A 117 -12.09 12.27 25.44
C LYS A 117 -12.25 13.28 24.29
N GLY A 118 -13.16 13.04 23.34
CA GLY A 118 -13.34 13.89 22.17
C GLY A 118 -12.17 13.84 21.18
N LEU A 119 -11.40 12.73 21.15
CA LEU A 119 -10.20 12.60 20.33
C LEU A 119 -10.52 11.95 19.00
N VAL A 120 -9.97 12.50 17.92
CA VAL A 120 -10.01 11.92 16.58
C VAL A 120 -8.77 11.06 16.38
N PHE A 121 -8.98 9.76 16.11
CA PHE A 121 -7.92 8.82 15.70
C PHE A 121 -8.19 8.40 14.26
N MET A 122 -7.68 9.18 13.31
CA MET A 122 -7.83 8.92 11.89
C MET A 122 -6.81 7.90 11.44
N ASN A 123 -7.28 6.75 11.00
CA ASN A 123 -6.49 5.66 10.46
C ASN A 123 -6.81 5.47 8.97
N GLU A 124 -6.01 4.66 8.29
CA GLU A 124 -6.26 4.30 6.89
C GLU A 124 -6.40 5.55 5.99
N ILE A 125 -5.65 6.63 6.27
CA ILE A 125 -5.71 7.89 5.53
C ILE A 125 -4.47 8.11 4.65
N GLY A 126 -4.04 7.04 3.95
CA GLY A 126 -2.94 7.07 2.98
C GLY A 126 -3.44 6.91 1.55
N LEU A 127 -2.82 5.97 0.82
CA LEU A 127 -3.17 5.64 -0.57
C LEU A 127 -4.13 4.43 -0.63
N ASP A 128 -3.66 3.28 -0.23
CA ASP A 128 -4.37 2.01 -0.06
C ASP A 128 -3.79 1.31 1.19
N PRO A 129 -4.41 1.64 2.31
CA PRO A 129 -5.73 2.29 2.50
C PRO A 129 -5.67 3.83 2.57
N GLY A 130 -6.70 4.49 2.03
CA GLY A 130 -6.93 5.93 2.17
C GLY A 130 -7.60 6.56 0.98
N ILE A 131 -6.86 6.96 -0.05
CA ILE A 131 -7.45 7.52 -1.29
C ILE A 131 -8.44 6.53 -1.90
N ASP A 132 -8.15 5.22 -1.83
CA ASP A 132 -9.04 4.15 -2.29
C ASP A 132 -10.40 4.18 -1.59
N HIS A 133 -10.43 4.42 -0.26
CA HIS A 133 -11.67 4.58 0.49
C HIS A 133 -12.43 5.83 0.08
N MET A 134 -11.72 6.96 0.07
CA MET A 134 -12.32 8.28 -0.17
C MET A 134 -12.91 8.37 -1.57
N SER A 135 -12.16 7.99 -2.59
CA SER A 135 -12.62 8.02 -3.99
C SER A 135 -13.74 7.00 -4.25
N ALA A 136 -13.68 5.81 -3.61
CA ALA A 136 -14.76 4.84 -3.69
C ALA A 136 -16.05 5.39 -3.08
N MET A 137 -15.98 5.93 -1.86
CA MET A 137 -17.16 6.46 -1.17
C MET A 137 -17.78 7.66 -1.89
N GLN A 138 -16.96 8.54 -2.45
CA GLN A 138 -17.46 9.67 -3.26
C GLN A 138 -18.37 9.20 -4.41
N VAL A 139 -17.98 8.14 -5.11
CA VAL A 139 -18.75 7.59 -6.23
C VAL A 139 -19.93 6.74 -5.73
N ILE A 140 -19.74 5.92 -4.71
CA ILE A 140 -20.81 5.09 -4.11
C ILE A 140 -21.94 5.97 -3.57
N ASP A 141 -21.62 7.02 -2.82
CA ASP A 141 -22.61 7.93 -2.26
C ASP A 141 -23.32 8.71 -3.38
N ARG A 142 -22.61 9.20 -4.38
CA ARG A 142 -23.20 9.85 -5.55
C ARG A 142 -24.20 8.94 -6.29
N ILE A 143 -23.88 7.66 -6.46
CA ILE A 143 -24.79 6.68 -7.09
C ILE A 143 -26.02 6.47 -6.21
N LYS A 144 -25.85 6.27 -4.90
CA LYS A 144 -26.95 6.04 -3.95
C LYS A 144 -27.84 7.27 -3.80
N ASP A 145 -27.25 8.45 -3.67
CA ASP A 145 -27.98 9.73 -3.58
C ASP A 145 -28.80 9.99 -4.86
N GLY A 146 -28.32 9.53 -6.01
CA GLY A 146 -29.04 9.54 -7.28
C GLY A 146 -30.12 8.46 -7.42
N GLY A 147 -30.38 7.64 -6.39
CA GLY A 147 -31.36 6.55 -6.41
C GLY A 147 -30.86 5.26 -7.06
N GLY A 148 -29.56 5.14 -7.34
CA GLY A 148 -28.95 3.95 -7.90
C GLY A 148 -28.72 2.86 -6.85
N LYS A 149 -28.84 1.59 -7.28
CA LYS A 149 -28.54 0.41 -6.47
C LYS A 149 -27.21 -0.17 -6.91
N MET A 150 -26.22 -0.26 -5.99
CA MET A 150 -24.94 -0.89 -6.27
C MET A 150 -25.08 -2.40 -6.53
N LEU A 151 -24.42 -2.86 -7.57
CA LEU A 151 -24.34 -4.29 -7.97
C LEU A 151 -22.92 -4.83 -7.89
N LEU A 152 -21.92 -4.00 -8.21
CA LEU A 152 -20.51 -4.37 -8.26
C LEU A 152 -19.66 -3.21 -7.77
N PHE A 153 -18.65 -3.53 -6.99
CA PHE A 153 -17.53 -2.65 -6.69
C PHE A 153 -16.20 -3.43 -6.76
N GLU A 154 -15.32 -2.98 -7.63
CA GLU A 154 -13.95 -3.50 -7.72
C GLU A 154 -12.98 -2.33 -7.53
N SER A 155 -11.88 -2.58 -6.81
CA SER A 155 -10.85 -1.58 -6.50
C SER A 155 -9.47 -2.20 -6.56
N PHE A 156 -8.61 -1.63 -7.40
CA PHE A 156 -7.26 -2.12 -7.63
C PHE A 156 -6.26 -0.97 -7.52
N THR A 157 -5.13 -1.22 -6.84
CA THR A 157 -4.08 -0.22 -6.66
C THR A 157 -2.71 -0.86 -6.88
N GLY A 158 -1.78 -0.14 -7.51
CA GLY A 158 -0.41 -0.59 -7.68
C GLY A 158 0.61 0.55 -7.61
N GLY A 159 1.70 0.31 -6.86
CA GLY A 159 2.92 1.08 -6.97
C GLY A 159 3.83 0.38 -7.99
N LEU A 160 4.25 1.13 -9.01
CA LEU A 160 4.94 0.65 -10.20
C LEU A 160 6.09 1.60 -10.53
N VAL A 161 6.91 1.24 -11.51
CA VAL A 161 7.88 2.15 -12.12
C VAL A 161 7.18 2.95 -13.23
N ALA A 162 7.55 4.23 -13.40
CA ALA A 162 7.04 5.06 -14.48
C ALA A 162 7.57 4.58 -15.84
N PRO A 163 6.83 4.82 -16.95
CA PRO A 163 7.23 4.33 -18.26
C PRO A 163 8.64 4.75 -18.69
N GLU A 164 9.07 5.98 -18.34
CA GLU A 164 10.40 6.50 -18.66
C GLU A 164 11.56 5.89 -17.85
N SER A 165 11.24 5.24 -16.73
CA SER A 165 12.21 4.57 -15.84
C SER A 165 12.05 3.04 -15.85
N ASP A 166 11.24 2.51 -16.79
CA ASP A 166 10.95 1.09 -16.95
C ASP A 166 12.02 0.40 -17.80
N ASP A 167 13.10 -0.02 -17.16
CA ASP A 167 14.34 -0.50 -17.76
C ASP A 167 14.62 -1.99 -17.48
N ASN A 168 13.67 -2.73 -16.93
CA ASN A 168 13.85 -4.15 -16.62
C ASN A 168 12.68 -5.02 -17.09
N LEU A 169 12.95 -6.31 -17.31
CA LEU A 169 11.95 -7.26 -17.83
C LEU A 169 10.75 -7.49 -16.89
N TRP A 170 10.90 -7.18 -15.58
CA TRP A 170 9.80 -7.30 -14.62
C TRP A 170 8.86 -6.12 -14.65
N HIS A 171 9.26 -5.00 -15.29
CA HIS A 171 8.53 -3.74 -15.27
C HIS A 171 8.20 -3.30 -13.84
N TYR A 172 9.19 -3.46 -12.94
CA TYR A 172 8.99 -3.24 -11.52
C TYR A 172 10.27 -2.77 -10.82
N LYS A 173 10.14 -1.77 -9.96
CA LYS A 173 11.14 -1.36 -8.96
C LYS A 173 10.45 -1.12 -7.61
N PHE A 174 11.19 -1.20 -6.51
CA PHE A 174 10.64 -0.97 -5.18
C PHE A 174 10.39 0.51 -4.92
N THR A 175 9.14 0.91 -4.89
CA THR A 175 8.69 2.28 -4.61
C THR A 175 8.38 2.52 -3.13
N TRP A 176 8.24 1.45 -2.35
CA TRP A 176 7.95 1.47 -0.93
C TRP A 176 8.70 0.35 -0.20
N ASN A 177 8.18 -0.16 0.92
CA ASN A 177 8.86 -1.16 1.73
C ASN A 177 9.05 -2.50 0.98
N PRO A 178 10.29 -2.89 0.61
CA PRO A 178 10.56 -4.13 -0.12
C PRO A 178 10.05 -5.39 0.58
N ARG A 179 10.13 -5.41 1.92
CA ARG A 179 9.64 -6.55 2.72
C ARG A 179 8.16 -6.82 2.49
N ASN A 180 7.35 -5.77 2.51
CA ASN A 180 5.91 -5.90 2.32
C ASN A 180 5.55 -6.39 0.90
N VAL A 181 6.39 -6.10 -0.09
CA VAL A 181 6.22 -6.63 -1.45
C VAL A 181 6.51 -8.13 -1.49
N VAL A 182 7.62 -8.56 -0.88
CA VAL A 182 8.03 -9.98 -0.90
C VAL A 182 7.04 -10.88 -0.15
N VAL A 183 6.49 -10.42 0.97
CA VAL A 183 5.50 -11.18 1.76
C VAL A 183 4.05 -10.88 1.39
N ALA A 184 3.81 -10.12 0.30
CA ALA A 184 2.47 -9.77 -0.14
C ALA A 184 1.59 -11.01 -0.38
N GLY A 185 0.37 -10.98 0.15
CA GLY A 185 -0.58 -12.08 0.03
C GLY A 185 -0.42 -13.24 1.02
N GLN A 186 0.62 -13.23 1.86
CA GLN A 186 0.78 -14.20 2.95
C GLN A 186 -0.20 -13.91 4.11
N GLY A 187 -0.41 -14.90 4.98
CA GLY A 187 -1.22 -14.76 6.20
C GLY A 187 -2.70 -15.10 6.02
N GLY A 188 -3.05 -15.83 4.95
CA GLY A 188 -4.40 -16.33 4.73
C GLY A 188 -4.78 -16.46 3.26
N ALA A 189 -6.00 -16.89 2.99
CA ALA A 189 -6.56 -16.86 1.64
C ALA A 189 -7.04 -15.44 1.30
N ALA A 190 -6.97 -15.06 0.03
CA ALA A 190 -7.73 -13.90 -0.44
C ALA A 190 -9.22 -14.26 -0.49
N GLU A 191 -10.05 -13.36 0.05
CA GLU A 191 -11.50 -13.55 0.18
C GLU A 191 -12.24 -12.40 -0.49
N PHE A 192 -13.20 -12.72 -1.34
CA PHE A 192 -14.06 -11.75 -2.02
C PHE A 192 -15.39 -12.38 -2.41
N ILE A 193 -16.35 -11.58 -2.84
CA ILE A 193 -17.60 -12.03 -3.45
C ILE A 193 -17.63 -11.64 -4.91
N GLN A 194 -18.00 -12.55 -5.77
CA GLN A 194 -18.13 -12.33 -7.20
C GLN A 194 -19.42 -12.99 -7.71
N GLU A 195 -20.29 -12.21 -8.32
CA GLU A 195 -21.57 -12.69 -8.84
C GLU A 195 -22.41 -13.43 -7.77
N GLY A 196 -22.44 -12.88 -6.56
CA GLY A 196 -23.14 -13.48 -5.42
C GLY A 196 -22.48 -14.72 -4.80
N THR A 197 -21.32 -15.14 -5.32
CA THR A 197 -20.61 -16.33 -4.83
C THR A 197 -19.34 -15.92 -4.08
N TYR A 198 -19.15 -16.39 -2.85
CA TYR A 198 -17.90 -16.22 -2.10
C TYR A 198 -16.76 -16.97 -2.78
N LYS A 199 -15.64 -16.30 -2.98
CA LYS A 199 -14.43 -16.84 -3.59
C LYS A 199 -13.27 -16.78 -2.61
N TYR A 200 -12.46 -17.83 -2.64
CA TYR A 200 -11.27 -17.98 -1.81
C TYR A 200 -10.10 -18.38 -2.68
N ILE A 201 -8.99 -17.65 -2.59
CA ILE A 201 -7.75 -17.98 -3.30
C ILE A 201 -6.66 -18.17 -2.26
N PRO A 202 -6.22 -19.43 -2.00
CA PRO A 202 -5.11 -19.69 -1.10
C PRO A 202 -3.80 -19.09 -1.69
N TYR A 203 -2.86 -18.71 -0.82
CA TYR A 203 -1.63 -18.00 -1.20
C TYR A 203 -0.88 -18.65 -2.37
N HIS A 204 -0.67 -19.96 -2.34
CA HIS A 204 0.06 -20.69 -3.40
C HIS A 204 -0.63 -20.67 -4.77
N ARG A 205 -1.84 -20.13 -4.87
CA ARG A 205 -2.61 -19.94 -6.11
C ARG A 205 -2.88 -18.48 -6.46
N LEU A 206 -2.51 -17.55 -5.57
CA LEU A 206 -2.87 -16.14 -5.67
C LEU A 206 -2.43 -15.53 -7.00
N PHE A 207 -1.17 -15.70 -7.34
CA PHE A 207 -0.55 -15.12 -8.55
C PHE A 207 -0.85 -15.88 -9.84
N ARG A 208 -1.65 -16.94 -9.77
CA ARG A 208 -2.12 -17.71 -10.94
C ARG A 208 -3.50 -17.28 -11.41
N ARG A 209 -4.16 -16.41 -10.67
CA ARG A 209 -5.49 -15.89 -10.99
C ARG A 209 -5.43 -14.37 -10.99
N THR A 210 -5.36 -13.81 -12.19
CA THR A 210 -5.26 -12.37 -12.41
C THR A 210 -6.41 -11.89 -13.28
N GLU A 211 -6.83 -10.66 -13.03
CA GLU A 211 -7.74 -9.88 -13.87
C GLU A 211 -6.91 -8.93 -14.72
N PHE A 212 -7.38 -8.60 -15.94
CA PHE A 212 -6.71 -7.63 -16.80
C PHE A 212 -7.45 -6.29 -16.76
N LEU A 213 -6.67 -5.21 -16.71
CA LEU A 213 -7.16 -3.84 -16.69
C LEU A 213 -6.46 -3.06 -17.81
N ASP A 214 -7.24 -2.27 -18.55
CA ASP A 214 -6.70 -1.33 -19.54
C ASP A 214 -6.86 0.10 -19.00
N ILE A 215 -5.74 0.83 -18.91
CA ILE A 215 -5.69 2.22 -18.45
C ILE A 215 -5.31 3.09 -19.62
N GLU A 216 -6.18 4.06 -19.94
CA GLU A 216 -5.98 4.96 -21.07
C GLU A 216 -4.63 5.70 -20.97
N GLY A 217 -3.85 5.64 -22.04
CA GLY A 217 -2.51 6.25 -22.13
C GLY A 217 -1.38 5.44 -21.46
N TYR A 218 -1.70 4.38 -20.69
CA TYR A 218 -0.71 3.60 -19.96
C TYR A 218 -0.71 2.09 -20.31
N GLY A 219 -1.67 1.65 -21.12
CA GLY A 219 -1.75 0.29 -21.63
C GLY A 219 -2.37 -0.70 -20.65
N ARG A 220 -2.01 -1.98 -20.84
CA ARG A 220 -2.59 -3.10 -20.11
C ARG A 220 -1.81 -3.45 -18.86
N PHE A 221 -2.55 -3.74 -17.80
CA PHE A 221 -2.07 -4.21 -16.51
C PHE A 221 -2.74 -5.53 -16.13
N GLU A 222 -2.18 -6.20 -15.14
CA GLU A 222 -2.82 -7.33 -14.46
C GLU A 222 -2.99 -7.01 -12.97
N ALA A 223 -4.04 -7.56 -12.38
CA ALA A 223 -4.28 -7.43 -10.95
C ALA A 223 -4.52 -8.80 -10.31
N TYR A 224 -4.02 -9.01 -9.11
CA TYR A 224 -4.31 -10.18 -8.29
C TYR A 224 -5.03 -9.78 -7.01
N ALA A 225 -5.84 -10.71 -6.47
CA ALA A 225 -6.66 -10.46 -5.29
C ALA A 225 -5.83 -10.00 -4.09
N ASN A 226 -6.29 -8.95 -3.41
CA ASN A 226 -5.75 -8.58 -2.10
C ASN A 226 -6.46 -9.40 -1.01
N ARG A 227 -5.86 -9.53 0.17
CA ARG A 227 -6.27 -10.43 1.27
C ARG A 227 -7.79 -10.60 1.44
N ASN A 228 -8.42 -9.78 2.30
CA ASN A 228 -9.86 -9.85 2.58
C ASN A 228 -10.57 -8.60 2.04
N SER A 229 -11.21 -8.73 0.88
CA SER A 229 -12.02 -7.67 0.28
C SER A 229 -13.29 -7.39 1.06
N LEU A 230 -13.78 -8.37 1.83
CA LEU A 230 -15.08 -8.30 2.52
C LEU A 230 -15.04 -7.47 3.80
N LYS A 231 -13.83 -7.18 4.32
CA LYS A 231 -13.63 -6.36 5.53
C LYS A 231 -14.39 -5.02 5.46
N TYR A 232 -14.46 -4.42 4.27
CA TYR A 232 -15.07 -3.11 4.06
C TYR A 232 -16.52 -3.15 3.57
N ARG A 233 -17.09 -4.33 3.36
CA ARG A 233 -18.43 -4.50 2.79
C ARG A 233 -19.48 -3.71 3.58
N HIS A 234 -19.48 -3.89 4.89
CA HIS A 234 -20.41 -3.17 5.78
C HIS A 234 -20.08 -1.68 5.90
N ALA A 235 -18.80 -1.34 6.03
CA ALA A 235 -18.35 0.05 6.16
C ALA A 235 -18.74 0.92 4.96
N TYR A 236 -18.72 0.35 3.75
CA TYR A 236 -19.16 1.05 2.53
C TYR A 236 -20.69 0.99 2.30
N GLY A 237 -21.44 0.32 3.19
CA GLY A 237 -22.87 0.06 3.02
C GLY A 237 -23.17 -0.73 1.75
N LEU A 238 -22.35 -1.76 1.46
CA LEU A 238 -22.42 -2.64 0.30
C LEU A 238 -22.82 -4.07 0.70
N ASP A 239 -23.65 -4.22 1.75
CA ASP A 239 -24.03 -5.54 2.28
C ASP A 239 -24.75 -6.42 1.24
N ASP A 240 -25.48 -5.80 0.32
CA ASP A 240 -26.25 -6.50 -0.72
C ASP A 240 -25.55 -6.56 -2.09
N VAL A 241 -24.30 -6.07 -2.19
CA VAL A 241 -23.57 -6.06 -3.47
C VAL A 241 -23.25 -7.48 -3.94
N LEU A 242 -23.39 -7.74 -5.24
CA LEU A 242 -23.12 -9.06 -5.84
C LEU A 242 -21.63 -9.32 -6.05
N THR A 243 -20.87 -8.25 -6.31
CA THR A 243 -19.41 -8.35 -6.48
C THR A 243 -18.71 -7.28 -5.64
N LEU A 244 -17.78 -7.71 -4.80
CA LEU A 244 -16.88 -6.88 -4.04
C LEU A 244 -15.49 -7.49 -4.11
N TYR A 245 -14.59 -6.84 -4.84
CA TYR A 245 -13.27 -7.37 -5.13
C TYR A 245 -12.21 -6.27 -5.04
N ARG A 246 -11.16 -6.50 -4.25
CA ARG A 246 -10.00 -5.60 -4.14
C ARG A 246 -8.74 -6.34 -4.54
N GLY A 247 -7.83 -5.66 -5.20
CA GLY A 247 -6.62 -6.30 -5.69
C GLY A 247 -5.43 -5.35 -5.83
N THR A 248 -4.30 -5.94 -6.22
CA THR A 248 -3.04 -5.24 -6.43
C THR A 248 -2.65 -5.27 -7.90
N ILE A 249 -2.39 -4.10 -8.48
CA ILE A 249 -2.00 -3.93 -9.89
C ILE A 249 -0.50 -4.20 -10.07
N ARG A 250 -0.18 -4.86 -11.19
CA ARG A 250 1.18 -5.05 -11.71
C ARG A 250 1.19 -4.94 -13.24
N ARG A 251 2.36 -4.80 -13.84
CA ARG A 251 2.51 -4.98 -15.30
C ARG A 251 2.27 -6.43 -15.68
N VAL A 252 1.74 -6.65 -16.89
CA VAL A 252 1.42 -7.99 -17.38
C VAL A 252 2.66 -8.90 -17.38
N GLY A 253 2.49 -10.11 -16.86
CA GLY A 253 3.54 -11.13 -16.75
C GLY A 253 4.31 -11.11 -15.42
N TYR A 254 4.12 -10.10 -14.57
CA TYR A 254 4.71 -10.06 -13.21
C TYR A 254 4.21 -11.23 -12.37
N SER A 255 2.91 -11.43 -12.27
CA SER A 255 2.32 -12.45 -11.38
C SER A 255 2.73 -13.86 -11.79
N ARG A 256 2.80 -14.15 -13.08
CA ARG A 256 3.27 -15.45 -13.58
C ARG A 256 4.72 -15.72 -13.16
N ALA A 257 5.60 -14.73 -13.31
CA ALA A 257 6.99 -14.84 -12.89
C ALA A 257 7.13 -14.92 -11.35
N TRP A 258 6.40 -14.08 -10.62
CA TRP A 258 6.41 -14.09 -9.15
C TRP A 258 5.94 -15.43 -8.56
N ASN A 259 4.94 -16.03 -9.20
CA ASN A 259 4.44 -17.35 -8.79
C ASN A 259 5.52 -18.44 -8.78
N MET A 260 6.62 -18.29 -9.48
CA MET A 260 7.73 -19.23 -9.46
C MET A 260 8.44 -19.21 -8.09
N PHE A 261 8.68 -18.02 -7.53
CA PHE A 261 9.23 -17.89 -6.17
C PHE A 261 8.29 -18.45 -5.12
N VAL A 262 6.97 -18.25 -5.31
CA VAL A 262 5.95 -18.82 -4.43
C VAL A 262 5.96 -20.34 -4.48
N GLN A 263 6.03 -20.94 -5.68
CA GLN A 263 6.09 -22.39 -5.86
C GLN A 263 7.35 -23.01 -5.24
N LEU A 264 8.48 -22.31 -5.30
CA LEU A 264 9.73 -22.75 -4.69
C LEU A 264 9.76 -22.55 -3.17
N GLY A 265 8.86 -21.75 -2.59
CA GLY A 265 8.89 -21.39 -1.17
C GLY A 265 9.87 -20.28 -0.82
N MET A 266 10.46 -19.60 -1.81
CA MET A 266 11.46 -18.54 -1.60
C MET A 266 10.86 -17.26 -0.99
N THR A 267 9.54 -17.13 -0.99
CA THR A 267 8.83 -16.02 -0.34
C THR A 267 8.48 -16.30 1.12
N ASP A 268 8.75 -17.48 1.65
CA ASP A 268 8.37 -17.88 3.00
C ASP A 268 9.16 -17.09 4.07
N ASP A 269 8.46 -16.65 5.10
CA ASP A 269 9.00 -15.86 6.21
C ASP A 269 8.88 -16.56 7.57
N SER A 270 8.46 -17.82 7.57
CA SER A 270 8.12 -18.54 8.80
C SER A 270 9.28 -19.31 9.43
N TYR A 271 10.40 -19.49 8.72
CA TYR A 271 11.57 -20.22 9.18
C TYR A 271 12.88 -19.57 8.71
N HIS A 272 13.99 -19.92 9.37
CA HIS A 272 15.33 -19.41 9.07
C HIS A 272 16.18 -20.47 8.37
N LEU A 273 16.98 -20.01 7.41
CA LEU A 273 17.99 -20.79 6.72
C LEU A 273 19.32 -20.77 7.49
N GLN A 274 20.13 -21.84 7.35
CA GLN A 274 21.44 -21.93 7.97
C GLN A 274 22.53 -21.33 7.08
N ASN A 275 23.55 -20.71 7.67
CA ASN A 275 24.76 -20.18 7.02
C ASN A 275 24.49 -19.16 5.91
N THR A 276 23.44 -18.37 6.02
CA THR A 276 23.03 -17.43 4.97
C THR A 276 23.98 -16.25 4.81
N GLU A 277 24.80 -15.94 5.79
CA GLU A 277 25.82 -14.88 5.72
C GLU A 277 26.89 -15.14 4.65
N ASN A 278 27.22 -16.41 4.40
CA ASN A 278 28.22 -16.82 3.39
C ASN A 278 27.58 -17.46 2.16
N MET A 279 26.27 -17.73 2.20
CA MET A 279 25.54 -18.41 1.13
C MET A 279 25.47 -17.53 -0.12
N THR A 280 25.91 -18.05 -1.26
CA THR A 280 25.82 -17.37 -2.54
C THR A 280 24.37 -17.35 -3.04
N TYR A 281 24.04 -16.46 -4.00
CA TYR A 281 22.70 -16.43 -4.64
C TYR A 281 22.38 -17.79 -5.26
N ARG A 282 23.36 -18.39 -5.94
CA ARG A 282 23.24 -19.72 -6.55
C ARG A 282 22.94 -20.82 -5.53
N GLU A 283 23.64 -20.82 -4.40
CA GLU A 283 23.41 -21.79 -3.31
C GLU A 283 22.04 -21.59 -2.68
N PHE A 284 21.60 -20.33 -2.49
CA PHE A 284 20.26 -20.01 -2.01
C PHE A 284 19.17 -20.63 -2.91
N VAL A 285 19.26 -20.42 -4.22
CA VAL A 285 18.31 -21.03 -5.19
C VAL A 285 18.34 -22.54 -5.09
N ASN A 286 19.55 -23.13 -4.98
CA ASN A 286 19.73 -24.59 -4.92
C ASN A 286 19.09 -25.22 -3.66
N CYS A 287 18.94 -24.47 -2.55
CA CYS A 287 18.27 -24.97 -1.34
C CYS A 287 16.81 -25.40 -1.56
N PHE A 288 16.14 -24.87 -2.58
CA PHE A 288 14.73 -25.15 -2.89
C PHE A 288 14.53 -26.16 -4.01
N LEU A 289 15.62 -26.70 -4.56
CA LEU A 289 15.55 -27.57 -5.72
C LEU A 289 15.86 -29.03 -5.36
N PRO A 290 15.30 -30.00 -6.11
CA PRO A 290 15.65 -31.39 -5.91
C PRO A 290 17.15 -31.66 -6.06
N TYR A 291 17.66 -32.61 -5.28
CA TYR A 291 19.06 -33.04 -5.41
C TYR A 291 19.30 -33.71 -6.77
N SER A 292 20.34 -33.27 -7.45
CA SER A 292 20.93 -33.95 -8.62
C SER A 292 22.45 -33.77 -8.56
N PRO A 293 23.25 -34.87 -8.71
CA PRO A 293 24.71 -34.78 -8.68
C PRO A 293 25.28 -34.26 -10.00
N THR A 294 24.51 -34.21 -11.08
CA THR A 294 24.98 -33.93 -12.44
C THR A 294 24.40 -32.67 -13.04
N ASP A 295 23.20 -32.27 -12.59
CA ASP A 295 22.50 -31.15 -13.20
C ASP A 295 22.92 -29.82 -12.58
N SER A 296 23.08 -28.80 -13.41
CA SER A 296 23.28 -27.42 -12.93
C SER A 296 22.05 -26.89 -12.19
N VAL A 297 22.22 -25.87 -11.38
CA VAL A 297 21.11 -25.24 -10.62
C VAL A 297 20.04 -24.70 -11.59
N GLU A 298 20.46 -24.10 -12.70
CA GLU A 298 19.58 -23.59 -13.76
C GLU A 298 18.74 -24.74 -14.36
N LEU A 299 19.36 -25.86 -14.69
CA LEU A 299 18.66 -27.00 -15.28
C LEU A 299 17.66 -27.60 -14.27
N LYS A 300 18.04 -27.76 -13.02
CA LYS A 300 17.16 -28.21 -11.93
C LYS A 300 15.97 -27.30 -11.76
N MET A 301 16.19 -25.96 -11.77
CA MET A 301 15.12 -24.97 -11.63
C MET A 301 14.15 -25.04 -12.80
N ARG A 302 14.64 -25.10 -14.01
CA ARG A 302 13.79 -25.21 -15.24
C ARG A 302 12.94 -26.48 -15.20
N HIS A 303 13.54 -27.62 -14.88
CA HIS A 303 12.82 -28.90 -14.77
C HIS A 303 11.74 -28.86 -13.67
N ASN A 304 12.10 -28.32 -12.49
CA ASN A 304 11.17 -28.25 -11.36
C ASN A 304 9.97 -27.35 -11.65
N LEU A 305 10.22 -26.20 -12.29
CA LEU A 305 9.18 -25.22 -12.65
C LEU A 305 8.50 -25.51 -13.99
N LYS A 306 9.00 -26.49 -14.76
CA LYS A 306 8.54 -26.83 -16.11
C LYS A 306 8.57 -25.64 -17.06
N ILE A 307 9.72 -24.97 -17.13
CA ILE A 307 9.96 -23.79 -17.98
C ILE A 307 10.94 -24.16 -19.06
N ASP A 308 10.62 -23.78 -20.30
CA ASP A 308 11.55 -23.89 -21.41
C ASP A 308 12.59 -22.77 -21.38
N GLN A 309 13.74 -23.01 -22.04
CA GLN A 309 14.84 -22.05 -22.07
C GLN A 309 14.44 -20.76 -22.81
N ASP A 310 13.53 -20.87 -23.78
CA ASP A 310 13.07 -19.76 -24.59
C ASP A 310 11.78 -19.09 -24.03
N ASP A 311 11.36 -19.44 -22.79
CA ASP A 311 10.21 -18.80 -22.14
C ASP A 311 10.65 -17.44 -21.57
N VAL A 312 9.92 -16.39 -21.89
CA VAL A 312 10.13 -15.02 -21.35
C VAL A 312 10.21 -15.01 -19.82
N MET A 313 9.57 -15.97 -19.15
CA MET A 313 9.66 -16.10 -17.69
C MET A 313 11.06 -16.51 -17.25
N TRP A 314 11.77 -17.31 -18.06
CA TRP A 314 13.17 -17.66 -17.79
C TRP A 314 14.07 -16.42 -17.89
N ASP A 315 13.88 -15.59 -18.90
CA ASP A 315 14.64 -14.35 -19.05
C ASP A 315 14.46 -13.42 -17.84
N LYS A 316 13.22 -13.30 -17.32
CA LYS A 316 12.95 -12.53 -16.09
C LYS A 316 13.74 -13.06 -14.88
N LEU A 317 13.87 -14.38 -14.74
CA LEU A 317 14.63 -14.99 -13.65
C LEU A 317 16.14 -14.77 -13.84
N MET A 318 16.64 -14.90 -15.06
CA MET A 318 18.06 -14.67 -15.37
C MET A 318 18.48 -13.22 -15.13
N GLU A 319 17.63 -12.25 -15.44
CA GLU A 319 17.90 -10.84 -15.19
C GLU A 319 18.19 -10.51 -13.70
N LEU A 320 17.59 -11.26 -12.78
CA LEU A 320 17.78 -11.08 -11.33
C LEU A 320 19.12 -11.59 -10.81
N ASP A 321 19.98 -12.14 -11.67
CA ASP A 321 21.30 -12.67 -11.29
C ASP A 321 21.24 -13.78 -10.23
N LEU A 322 20.14 -14.55 -10.21
CA LEU A 322 19.82 -15.57 -9.21
C LEU A 322 20.89 -16.69 -9.11
N PHE A 323 21.63 -16.91 -10.20
CA PHE A 323 22.61 -18.00 -10.30
C PHE A 323 24.05 -17.53 -10.08
N ASN A 324 24.24 -16.33 -9.52
CA ASN A 324 25.55 -15.79 -9.21
C ASN A 324 26.20 -16.59 -8.08
N ASP A 325 27.44 -17.03 -8.33
CA ASP A 325 28.21 -17.86 -7.41
C ASP A 325 29.26 -17.09 -6.57
N THR A 326 29.28 -15.75 -6.73
CA THR A 326 30.21 -14.87 -6.01
C THR A 326 29.51 -13.88 -5.07
N LYS A 327 28.28 -13.44 -5.40
CA LYS A 327 27.47 -12.59 -4.53
C LYS A 327 26.84 -13.41 -3.42
N THR A 328 26.96 -12.93 -2.18
CA THR A 328 26.39 -13.60 -1.01
C THR A 328 25.14 -12.87 -0.49
N ILE A 329 24.28 -13.61 0.21
CA ILE A 329 23.10 -13.07 0.92
C ILE A 329 23.57 -12.08 2.00
N GLY A 330 24.62 -12.41 2.76
CA GLY A 330 25.24 -11.49 3.72
C GLY A 330 24.36 -11.14 4.94
N ILE A 331 23.35 -11.93 5.22
CA ILE A 331 22.42 -11.76 6.35
C ILE A 331 22.50 -13.04 7.19
N GLU A 332 22.82 -12.90 8.46
CA GLU A 332 22.88 -14.04 9.40
C GLU A 332 21.44 -14.57 9.68
N ASN A 333 21.28 -15.89 9.60
CA ASN A 333 20.00 -16.55 9.87
C ASN A 333 18.80 -15.95 9.12
N ALA A 334 18.98 -15.60 7.83
CA ALA A 334 17.92 -15.03 7.02
C ALA A 334 16.75 -16.01 6.81
N THR A 335 15.53 -15.49 6.76
CA THR A 335 14.41 -16.26 6.22
C THR A 335 14.51 -16.33 4.69
N PRO A 336 13.86 -17.29 4.00
CA PRO A 336 13.80 -17.31 2.54
C PRO A 336 13.38 -15.95 1.94
N ALA A 337 12.36 -15.34 2.51
CA ALA A 337 11.86 -14.04 2.05
C ALA A 337 12.87 -12.90 2.25
N GLN A 338 13.69 -12.92 3.32
CA GLN A 338 14.76 -11.93 3.53
C GLN A 338 15.89 -12.11 2.51
N ALA A 339 16.27 -13.36 2.24
CA ALA A 339 17.28 -13.66 1.24
C ALA A 339 16.84 -13.27 -0.17
N LEU A 340 15.60 -13.62 -0.55
CA LEU A 340 15.01 -13.17 -1.82
C LEU A 340 14.95 -11.65 -1.92
N GLN A 341 14.49 -10.97 -0.86
CA GLN A 341 14.48 -9.50 -0.82
C GLN A 341 15.85 -8.90 -1.10
N LYS A 342 16.91 -9.46 -0.48
CA LYS A 342 18.29 -8.99 -0.71
C LYS A 342 18.69 -9.07 -2.18
N ILE A 343 18.41 -10.20 -2.84
CA ILE A 343 18.68 -10.39 -4.27
C ILE A 343 17.92 -9.39 -5.13
N LEU A 344 16.61 -9.24 -4.87
CA LEU A 344 15.74 -8.33 -5.62
C LEU A 344 16.16 -6.87 -5.47
N MET A 345 16.63 -6.45 -4.30
CA MET A 345 17.10 -5.10 -4.06
C MET A 345 18.27 -4.69 -4.96
N ASP A 346 19.12 -5.64 -5.36
CA ASP A 346 20.24 -5.36 -6.27
C ASP A 346 19.76 -4.89 -7.66
N LYS A 347 18.53 -5.22 -8.05
CA LYS A 347 17.97 -4.93 -9.38
C LYS A 347 16.75 -3.99 -9.35
N TRP A 348 16.04 -3.94 -8.23
CA TRP A 348 14.77 -3.21 -8.14
C TRP A 348 14.84 -1.99 -7.24
N THR A 349 16.01 -1.57 -6.81
CA THR A 349 16.16 -0.28 -6.13
C THR A 349 16.06 0.83 -7.16
N LEU A 350 15.29 1.88 -6.86
CA LEU A 350 15.21 3.07 -7.71
C LEU A 350 16.57 3.76 -7.78
N ASP A 351 17.01 4.06 -9.00
CA ASP A 351 18.16 4.92 -9.26
C ASP A 351 17.83 6.39 -8.95
N GLU A 352 18.83 7.28 -9.05
CA GLU A 352 18.70 8.66 -8.58
C GLU A 352 17.59 9.43 -9.30
N ASP A 353 17.50 9.24 -10.61
CA ASP A 353 16.56 9.94 -11.49
C ASP A 353 15.32 9.10 -11.83
N ASP A 354 15.18 7.91 -11.21
CA ASP A 354 14.03 7.05 -11.45
C ASP A 354 12.75 7.64 -10.87
N LYS A 355 11.71 7.53 -11.67
CA LYS A 355 10.36 7.91 -11.31
C LYS A 355 9.50 6.66 -11.07
N ASP A 356 8.72 6.71 -10.02
CA ASP A 356 7.69 5.72 -9.77
C ASP A 356 6.34 6.16 -10.36
N MET A 357 5.39 5.25 -10.33
CA MET A 357 4.03 5.49 -10.80
C MET A 357 3.04 4.81 -9.85
N ILE A 358 2.01 5.53 -9.47
CA ILE A 358 0.83 4.95 -8.81
C ILE A 358 -0.30 4.85 -9.82
N VAL A 359 -0.91 3.66 -9.87
CA VAL A 359 -2.15 3.42 -10.62
C VAL A 359 -3.22 2.96 -9.64
N MET A 360 -4.37 3.61 -9.66
CA MET A 360 -5.57 3.19 -8.94
C MET A 360 -6.73 3.11 -9.92
N TYR A 361 -7.52 2.04 -9.80
CA TYR A 361 -8.66 1.79 -10.68
C TYR A 361 -9.84 1.26 -9.87
N HIS A 362 -11.00 1.86 -10.08
CA HIS A 362 -12.27 1.42 -9.52
C HIS A 362 -13.25 1.10 -10.64
N LYS A 363 -14.06 0.07 -10.43
CA LYS A 363 -15.20 -0.26 -11.26
C LYS A 363 -16.46 -0.29 -10.39
N PHE A 364 -17.46 0.45 -10.80
CA PHE A 364 -18.77 0.53 -10.14
C PHE A 364 -19.85 0.06 -11.09
N GLY A 365 -20.48 -1.05 -10.80
CA GLY A 365 -21.68 -1.50 -11.50
C GLY A 365 -22.91 -1.18 -10.67
N TYR A 366 -23.92 -0.58 -11.26
CA TYR A 366 -25.14 -0.18 -10.56
C TYR A 366 -26.37 -0.23 -11.45
N GLU A 367 -27.53 -0.29 -10.84
CA GLU A 367 -28.82 -0.17 -11.51
C GLU A 367 -29.47 1.17 -11.15
N LEU A 368 -29.92 1.90 -12.15
CA LEU A 368 -30.63 3.15 -12.03
C LEU A 368 -31.81 3.16 -13.00
N GLU A 369 -33.03 3.36 -12.49
CA GLU A 369 -34.27 3.36 -13.28
C GLU A 369 -34.43 2.11 -14.16
N GLY A 370 -34.09 0.94 -13.62
CA GLY A 370 -34.15 -0.35 -14.30
C GLY A 370 -33.09 -0.58 -15.38
N LYS A 371 -32.11 0.35 -15.53
CA LYS A 371 -30.98 0.23 -16.44
C LYS A 371 -29.72 -0.06 -15.68
N ARG A 372 -28.92 -1.00 -16.17
CA ARG A 372 -27.59 -1.30 -15.63
C ARG A 372 -26.54 -0.41 -16.26
N LYS A 373 -25.73 0.21 -15.42
CA LYS A 373 -24.70 1.17 -15.79
C LYS A 373 -23.38 0.82 -15.09
N GLN A 374 -22.28 1.28 -15.68
CA GLN A 374 -20.94 1.11 -15.12
C GLN A 374 -20.19 2.43 -15.15
N ILE A 375 -19.42 2.68 -14.10
CA ILE A 375 -18.41 3.73 -14.05
C ILE A 375 -17.06 3.05 -13.84
N ASP A 376 -16.14 3.29 -14.76
CA ASP A 376 -14.73 2.98 -14.61
C ASP A 376 -14.01 4.26 -14.21
N SER A 377 -13.36 4.27 -13.06
CA SER A 377 -12.70 5.45 -12.49
C SER A 377 -11.23 5.12 -12.24
N HIS A 378 -10.31 5.90 -12.78
CA HIS A 378 -8.89 5.63 -12.60
C HIS A 378 -8.09 6.90 -12.30
N MET A 379 -7.00 6.71 -11.58
CA MET A 379 -6.01 7.72 -11.27
C MET A 379 -4.62 7.17 -11.63
N VAL A 380 -3.79 8.00 -12.26
CA VAL A 380 -2.37 7.72 -12.48
C VAL A 380 -1.56 8.93 -12.01
N ILE A 381 -0.61 8.68 -11.13
CA ILE A 381 0.32 9.70 -10.61
C ILE A 381 1.74 9.25 -10.90
N LEU A 382 2.55 10.14 -11.46
CA LEU A 382 3.98 9.93 -11.67
C LEU A 382 4.79 10.65 -10.59
N GLY A 383 5.85 10.03 -10.12
CA GLY A 383 6.83 10.66 -9.25
C GLY A 383 7.75 11.61 -10.03
N GLU A 384 8.51 12.40 -9.32
CA GLU A 384 9.48 13.32 -9.91
C GLU A 384 10.90 12.73 -9.90
N ASP A 385 11.26 12.05 -8.81
CA ASP A 385 12.52 11.35 -8.58
C ASP A 385 12.37 10.30 -7.47
N ARG A 386 13.48 9.72 -6.99
CA ARG A 386 13.47 8.71 -5.90
C ARG A 386 13.10 9.25 -4.50
N ILE A 387 12.96 10.57 -4.32
CA ILE A 387 12.61 11.23 -3.06
C ILE A 387 11.17 11.75 -3.13
N GLU A 388 10.85 12.53 -4.16
CA GLU A 388 9.52 13.04 -4.46
C GLU A 388 8.75 12.02 -5.30
N THR A 389 8.55 10.83 -4.71
CA THR A 389 7.90 9.71 -5.38
C THR A 389 6.38 9.90 -5.42
N ALA A 390 5.73 9.32 -6.43
CA ALA A 390 4.27 9.23 -6.49
C ALA A 390 3.71 8.52 -5.25
N MET A 391 4.43 7.51 -4.74
CA MET A 391 4.09 6.82 -3.50
C MET A 391 4.12 7.76 -2.29
N ALA A 392 5.18 8.56 -2.13
CA ALA A 392 5.29 9.53 -1.03
C ALA A 392 4.18 10.59 -1.10
N LYS A 393 3.89 11.08 -2.32
CA LYS A 393 2.85 12.06 -2.59
C LYS A 393 1.47 11.52 -2.24
N THR A 394 1.11 10.34 -2.74
CA THR A 394 -0.22 9.77 -2.55
C THR A 394 -0.47 9.19 -1.16
N VAL A 395 0.57 8.79 -0.43
CA VAL A 395 0.47 8.38 0.98
C VAL A 395 0.52 9.60 1.91
N GLY A 396 1.45 10.53 1.67
CA GLY A 396 1.77 11.61 2.60
C GLY A 396 0.77 12.76 2.60
N LEU A 397 0.31 13.19 1.43
CA LEU A 397 -0.61 14.33 1.33
C LEU A 397 -1.94 14.10 2.06
N PRO A 398 -2.65 12.96 1.89
CA PRO A 398 -3.90 12.73 2.62
C PRO A 398 -3.71 12.76 4.14
N VAL A 399 -2.60 12.20 4.65
CA VAL A 399 -2.26 12.25 6.08
C VAL A 399 -2.07 13.68 6.56
N ALA A 400 -1.34 14.50 5.81
CA ALA A 400 -1.04 15.88 6.15
C ALA A 400 -2.30 16.76 6.12
N ILE A 401 -3.11 16.63 5.06
CA ILE A 401 -4.37 17.36 4.91
C ILE A 401 -5.34 17.00 6.03
N ALA A 402 -5.51 15.70 6.32
CA ALA A 402 -6.36 15.25 7.42
C ALA A 402 -5.89 15.80 8.78
N ALA A 403 -4.58 15.81 9.02
CA ALA A 403 -4.02 16.36 10.26
C ALA A 403 -4.35 17.86 10.44
N LEU A 404 -4.22 18.66 9.38
CA LEU A 404 -4.60 20.07 9.43
C LEU A 404 -6.09 20.25 9.64
N LYS A 405 -6.94 19.50 8.92
CA LYS A 405 -8.39 19.58 9.08
C LYS A 405 -8.88 19.18 10.47
N ILE A 406 -8.20 18.24 11.13
CA ILE A 406 -8.48 17.88 12.53
C ILE A 406 -8.06 19.05 13.45
N LEU A 407 -6.85 19.60 13.27
CA LEU A 407 -6.38 20.74 14.07
C LEU A 407 -7.21 22.01 13.86
N ASN A 408 -7.80 22.19 12.69
CA ASN A 408 -8.66 23.32 12.34
C ASN A 408 -10.13 23.08 12.73
N GLU A 409 -10.43 21.96 13.41
CA GLU A 409 -11.78 21.58 13.83
C GLU A 409 -12.77 21.42 12.64
N GLU A 410 -12.26 21.12 11.44
CA GLU A 410 -13.07 20.77 10.26
C GLU A 410 -13.51 19.30 10.30
N ILE A 411 -12.67 18.41 10.87
CA ILE A 411 -12.96 17.01 11.14
C ILE A 411 -12.97 16.83 12.66
N THR A 412 -14.18 16.65 13.23
CA THR A 412 -14.38 16.66 14.69
C THR A 412 -14.98 15.39 15.25
N THR A 413 -15.51 14.50 14.42
CA THR A 413 -16.15 13.26 14.88
C THR A 413 -15.12 12.40 15.65
N PRO A 414 -15.32 12.14 16.97
CA PRO A 414 -14.32 11.46 17.79
C PRO A 414 -14.35 9.94 17.60
N GLY A 415 -13.26 9.28 17.96
CA GLY A 415 -13.09 7.83 17.94
C GLY A 415 -12.04 7.37 16.94
N VAL A 416 -11.92 6.06 16.83
CA VAL A 416 -11.08 5.39 15.82
C VAL A 416 -11.84 5.32 14.51
N GLN A 417 -11.34 6.00 13.48
CA GLN A 417 -12.04 6.19 12.23
C GLN A 417 -11.19 5.82 11.03
N ILE A 418 -11.88 5.56 9.90
CA ILE A 418 -11.33 5.48 8.55
C ILE A 418 -12.02 6.54 7.68
N PRO A 419 -11.44 6.99 6.56
CA PRO A 419 -11.90 8.17 5.81
C PRO A 419 -13.07 7.87 4.86
N ILE A 420 -14.17 7.34 5.38
CA ILE A 420 -15.36 6.96 4.60
C ILE A 420 -16.55 7.92 4.77
N ALA A 421 -16.47 8.81 5.76
CA ALA A 421 -17.52 9.79 5.98
C ALA A 421 -17.38 10.98 5.02
N LYS A 422 -18.52 11.52 4.57
CA LYS A 422 -18.58 12.61 3.58
C LYS A 422 -17.83 13.86 4.02
N GLU A 423 -17.95 14.22 5.31
CA GLU A 423 -17.23 15.32 5.93
C GLU A 423 -15.70 15.13 5.96
N VAL A 424 -15.21 13.89 5.78
CA VAL A 424 -13.78 13.57 5.72
C VAL A 424 -13.33 13.53 4.25
N TYR A 425 -13.98 12.72 3.41
CA TYR A 425 -13.45 12.46 2.07
C TYR A 425 -13.63 13.65 1.11
N GLU A 426 -14.73 14.42 1.17
CA GLU A 426 -14.95 15.51 0.24
C GLU A 426 -13.88 16.61 0.32
N PRO A 427 -13.58 17.19 1.50
CA PRO A 427 -12.61 18.25 1.59
C PRO A 427 -11.18 17.77 1.33
N ILE A 428 -10.85 16.51 1.66
CA ILE A 428 -9.52 15.96 1.41
C ILE A 428 -9.32 15.69 -0.08
N LEU A 429 -10.26 15.02 -0.74
CA LEU A 429 -10.18 14.77 -2.19
C LEU A 429 -10.12 16.08 -2.97
N LYS A 430 -10.91 17.09 -2.56
CA LYS A 430 -10.90 18.40 -3.20
C LYS A 430 -9.53 19.07 -3.11
N GLU A 431 -8.87 19.00 -1.97
CA GLU A 431 -7.53 19.59 -1.81
C GLU A 431 -6.45 18.78 -2.55
N LEU A 432 -6.61 17.45 -2.65
CA LEU A 432 -5.71 16.57 -3.41
C LEU A 432 -5.72 16.89 -4.92
N GLU A 433 -6.80 17.46 -5.47
CA GLU A 433 -6.85 17.92 -6.86
C GLU A 433 -5.79 18.98 -7.16
N ASP A 434 -5.50 19.89 -6.22
CA ASP A 434 -4.48 20.93 -6.36
C ASP A 434 -3.05 20.34 -6.53
N TYR A 435 -2.88 19.11 -6.10
CA TYR A 435 -1.62 18.34 -6.24
C TYR A 435 -1.65 17.36 -7.42
N GLY A 436 -2.68 17.45 -8.28
CA GLY A 436 -2.82 16.62 -9.47
C GLY A 436 -3.33 15.20 -9.19
N ILE A 437 -3.81 14.92 -7.97
CA ILE A 437 -4.41 13.63 -7.61
C ILE A 437 -5.89 13.70 -8.01
N VAL A 438 -6.18 13.28 -9.25
CA VAL A 438 -7.50 13.42 -9.89
C VAL A 438 -7.90 12.08 -10.50
N PHE A 439 -9.16 11.71 -10.34
CA PHE A 439 -9.75 10.54 -10.98
C PHE A 439 -10.44 10.92 -12.29
N LYS A 440 -10.18 10.12 -13.33
CA LYS A 440 -10.89 10.19 -14.61
C LYS A 440 -11.95 9.11 -14.65
N GLU A 441 -13.18 9.51 -14.98
CA GLU A 441 -14.32 8.60 -15.04
C GLU A 441 -14.74 8.34 -16.48
N HIS A 442 -15.05 7.08 -16.76
CA HIS A 442 -15.62 6.63 -18.01
C HIS A 442 -16.92 5.87 -17.75
N PHE A 443 -17.98 6.27 -18.47
CA PHE A 443 -19.33 5.74 -18.27
C PHE A 443 -19.68 4.78 -19.41
N THR A 444 -20.09 3.55 -19.03
CA THR A 444 -20.47 2.50 -19.98
C THR A 444 -21.71 1.75 -19.51
N ASP A 445 -22.26 0.91 -20.37
CA ASP A 445 -23.27 -0.05 -19.97
C ASP A 445 -22.62 -1.19 -19.18
N TYR A 446 -23.23 -1.57 -18.07
CA TYR A 446 -22.75 -2.68 -17.26
C TYR A 446 -23.08 -4.01 -17.92
N LEU A 447 -22.06 -4.71 -18.39
CA LEU A 447 -22.16 -6.03 -19.06
C LEU A 447 -22.01 -7.22 -18.09
N GLY A 448 -21.99 -6.97 -16.78
CA GLY A 448 -21.83 -8.03 -15.76
C GLY A 448 -23.00 -9.02 -15.70
N TYR A 449 -22.90 -9.97 -14.79
CA TYR A 449 -23.85 -11.07 -14.62
C TYR A 449 -25.31 -10.61 -14.66
N ASN A 450 -26.09 -11.19 -15.57
CA ASN A 450 -27.52 -11.08 -15.60
C ASN A 450 -28.11 -12.48 -15.30
N PRO A 451 -28.71 -12.67 -14.11
CA PRO A 451 -29.32 -13.95 -13.75
C PRO A 451 -30.41 -14.40 -14.74
N ASN A 452 -30.97 -13.47 -15.52
CA ASN A 452 -31.96 -13.77 -16.53
C ASN A 452 -31.37 -14.15 -17.90
N ASN A 453 -30.03 -14.08 -18.08
CA ASN A 453 -29.32 -14.46 -19.29
C ASN A 453 -28.67 -15.85 -19.18
N VAL A 454 -28.92 -16.60 -18.14
CA VAL A 454 -28.50 -18.01 -18.03
C VAL A 454 -29.55 -18.86 -18.73
N GLU A 455 -29.67 -18.72 -20.03
CA GLU A 455 -30.29 -19.74 -20.89
C GLU A 455 -29.20 -20.38 -21.74
N GLY A 456 -29.00 -21.68 -21.48
CA GLY A 456 -28.29 -22.60 -22.37
C GLY A 456 -26.90 -22.97 -21.97
#